data_62ebd650316af4fc052762297d277eaa
#
_entry.id   62ebd650316af4fc052762297d277eaa
#
_cell.length_a   1.000
_cell.length_b   1.000
_cell.length_c   1.000
_cell.angle_alpha   90.00
_cell.angle_beta   90.00
_cell.angle_gamma   90.00
#
_symmetry.space_group_name_H-M   'P 1'
#
loop_
_entity.id
_entity.type
_entity.pdbx_description
1 polymer ?
#
loop_
_entity_poly.entity_id
_entity_poly.type
_entity_poly.pdbx_seq_one_letter_code
_entity_poly.pdbx_strand_id
1 'polypeptide(L)'
;MFAKTWSTSERKFDVVVERDVWVPMKDGVKLHADIFRPESKGKFPAILGYHPYDGDAQWAPIFPRAFSSVTTTTAGQEKGNGPLEAGDPNFFVRRGYVHVIANIRGSGESEGNYPFLAAPEAQDGCELIEWIARQPWCDGNVGMFGVSYFGRIQHFVASLRPPHLKCIFAPWASTDQYRDALYQGGILAQNWAVSWSGALSNIRYQSESRRDWSDAQWKSALARALGDKDLKAHPAVIAALKNPDEGLNPLVADIVLNPLDGPFWDKRKVAYDPIEIPAYIGGDWGIYGLHLPGAFRSWENLRGPKKMMIGPAAYLERPVYQLQYESLRWFDHWLKGMDTGIM
;
A
#
# COMPACT_ATOMS: atom_id res chain seq x y z
N MET A 1 -5.08 -2.03 -39.37
CA MET A 1 -5.80 -1.54 -38.16
C MET A 1 -4.73 -1.21 -37.13
N PHE A 2 -4.25 0.02 -37.10
CA PHE A 2 -3.16 0.43 -36.25
C PHE A 2 -3.73 1.31 -35.14
N ALA A 3 -3.33 1.00 -33.89
CA ALA A 3 -3.74 1.79 -32.76
C ALA A 3 -3.22 3.22 -32.88
N LYS A 4 -4.03 4.20 -32.47
CA LYS A 4 -3.60 5.57 -32.33
C LYS A 4 -2.39 5.61 -31.38
N THR A 5 -1.32 6.28 -31.78
CA THR A 5 -0.18 6.51 -30.91
C THR A 5 -0.52 7.64 -29.93
N TRP A 6 -0.34 7.39 -28.65
CA TRP A 6 -0.61 8.36 -27.61
C TRP A 6 0.67 9.07 -27.19
N SER A 7 0.56 10.36 -26.88
CA SER A 7 1.67 11.10 -26.29
C SER A 7 1.76 10.81 -24.80
N THR A 8 2.97 10.55 -24.34
CA THR A 8 3.31 10.45 -22.91
C THR A 8 4.50 11.33 -22.61
N SER A 9 4.70 11.64 -21.33
CA SER A 9 5.86 12.41 -20.87
C SER A 9 7.16 11.74 -21.29
N GLU A 10 8.04 12.51 -21.94
CA GLU A 10 9.35 12.07 -22.38
C GLU A 10 10.36 12.11 -21.23
N ARG A 11 11.39 11.28 -21.34
CA ARG A 11 12.51 11.24 -20.42
C ARG A 11 13.43 12.46 -20.67
N LYS A 12 13.42 13.44 -19.75
CA LYS A 12 14.12 14.73 -19.93
C LYS A 12 14.99 15.14 -18.75
N PHE A 13 14.83 14.53 -17.58
CA PHE A 13 15.47 14.99 -16.35
C PHE A 13 16.42 13.94 -15.79
N ASP A 14 17.45 14.40 -15.10
CA ASP A 14 18.21 13.58 -14.18
C ASP A 14 17.56 13.55 -12.81
N VAL A 15 17.99 12.63 -11.94
CA VAL A 15 17.32 12.33 -10.67
C VAL A 15 18.17 12.84 -9.51
N VAL A 16 17.59 13.66 -8.67
CA VAL A 16 18.12 14.01 -7.35
C VAL A 16 17.40 13.17 -6.31
N VAL A 17 18.13 12.62 -5.35
CA VAL A 17 17.61 11.77 -4.28
C VAL A 17 17.84 12.44 -2.94
N GLU A 18 16.81 12.62 -2.17
CA GLU A 18 16.84 13.07 -0.78
C GLU A 18 16.37 11.90 0.10
N ARG A 19 17.31 11.32 0.85
CA ARG A 19 17.06 10.20 1.77
C ARG A 19 16.74 10.70 3.16
N ASP A 20 16.06 9.84 3.93
CA ASP A 20 15.84 10.02 5.36
C ASP A 20 15.14 11.35 5.70
N VAL A 21 14.15 11.72 4.90
CA VAL A 21 13.33 12.92 5.14
C VAL A 21 12.27 12.62 6.18
N TRP A 22 12.27 13.37 7.26
CA TRP A 22 11.33 13.25 8.36
C TRP A 22 10.15 14.22 8.19
N VAL A 23 8.97 13.67 7.96
CA VAL A 23 7.75 14.46 7.75
C VAL A 23 6.92 14.49 9.03
N PRO A 24 6.75 15.67 9.67
CA PRO A 24 5.99 15.77 10.92
C PRO A 24 4.48 15.69 10.65
N MET A 25 3.80 14.82 11.40
CA MET A 25 2.35 14.75 11.46
C MET A 25 1.82 15.70 12.54
N LYS A 26 0.53 16.03 12.52
CA LYS A 26 -0.08 16.98 13.46
C LYS A 26 -0.04 16.53 14.91
N ASP A 27 -0.01 15.23 15.16
CA ASP A 27 0.10 14.66 16.51
C ASP A 27 1.55 14.56 17.03
N GLY A 28 2.53 15.04 16.24
CA GLY A 28 3.94 15.06 16.56
C GLY A 28 4.72 13.83 16.12
N VAL A 29 4.06 12.75 15.65
CA VAL A 29 4.72 11.61 15.04
C VAL A 29 5.42 12.04 13.76
N LYS A 30 6.62 11.52 13.49
CA LYS A 30 7.32 11.78 12.24
C LYS A 30 7.34 10.54 11.37
N LEU A 31 6.96 10.72 10.11
CA LEU A 31 7.07 9.69 9.10
C LEU A 31 8.40 9.80 8.37
N HIS A 32 9.00 8.66 8.11
CA HIS A 32 10.21 8.55 7.29
C HIS A 32 9.85 8.44 5.82
N ALA A 33 10.54 9.19 4.96
CA ALA A 33 10.30 9.20 3.53
C ALA A 33 11.60 9.41 2.74
N ASP A 34 11.66 8.77 1.57
CA ASP A 34 12.65 9.05 0.52
C ASP A 34 11.99 9.85 -0.59
N ILE A 35 12.66 10.90 -1.06
CA ILE A 35 12.16 11.79 -2.11
C ILE A 35 13.09 11.73 -3.32
N PHE A 36 12.51 11.37 -4.45
CA PHE A 36 13.17 11.34 -5.74
C PHE A 36 12.57 12.45 -6.61
N ARG A 37 13.38 13.39 -7.07
CA ARG A 37 12.88 14.53 -7.84
C ARG A 37 13.72 14.84 -9.07
N PRO A 38 13.15 15.49 -10.09
CA PRO A 38 13.91 15.98 -11.24
C PRO A 38 15.00 16.96 -10.81
N GLU A 39 16.17 16.84 -11.40
CA GLU A 39 17.23 17.84 -11.26
C GLU A 39 16.83 19.11 -12.03
N SER A 40 16.02 19.92 -11.39
CA SER A 40 15.44 21.14 -11.96
C SER A 40 14.95 22.08 -10.86
N LYS A 41 14.87 23.38 -11.19
CA LYS A 41 14.22 24.39 -10.32
C LYS A 41 12.70 24.49 -10.57
N GLY A 42 12.15 23.69 -11.49
CA GLY A 42 10.71 23.66 -11.79
C GLY A 42 9.88 22.99 -10.70
N LYS A 43 8.56 23.15 -10.83
CA LYS A 43 7.58 22.43 -10.01
C LYS A 43 6.98 21.31 -10.83
N PHE A 44 6.73 20.17 -10.19
CA PHE A 44 6.27 18.95 -10.83
C PHE A 44 5.13 18.32 -10.04
N PRO A 45 4.21 17.59 -10.68
CA PRO A 45 3.28 16.76 -9.95
C PRO A 45 4.01 15.66 -9.18
N ALA A 46 3.46 15.26 -8.04
CA ALA A 46 4.05 14.25 -7.20
C ALA A 46 3.28 12.92 -7.25
N ILE A 47 4.00 11.82 -7.10
CA ILE A 47 3.48 10.46 -6.95
C ILE A 47 3.91 9.97 -5.57
N LEU A 48 2.95 9.52 -4.75
CA LEU A 48 3.20 8.99 -3.42
C LEU A 48 3.02 7.47 -3.39
N GLY A 49 4.07 6.75 -3.00
CA GLY A 49 4.04 5.38 -2.52
C GLY A 49 4.05 5.37 -0.99
N TYR A 50 3.05 4.71 -0.35
CA TYR A 50 2.89 4.74 1.10
C TYR A 50 2.65 3.33 1.66
N HIS A 51 3.49 2.86 2.60
CA HIS A 51 3.58 1.44 2.92
C HIS A 51 4.14 1.12 4.32
N PRO A 52 3.88 -0.10 4.87
CA PRO A 52 4.39 -0.53 6.16
C PRO A 52 5.67 -1.37 6.08
N TYR A 53 6.19 -1.66 4.90
CA TYR A 53 7.36 -2.53 4.75
C TYR A 53 8.64 -1.79 5.12
N ASP A 54 9.69 -2.54 5.44
CA ASP A 54 11.01 -1.96 5.60
C ASP A 54 11.42 -1.27 4.28
N GLY A 55 11.91 -0.04 4.37
CA GLY A 55 12.37 0.72 3.20
C GLY A 55 13.46 -0.03 2.44
N ASP A 56 14.41 -0.61 3.15
CA ASP A 56 15.49 -1.42 2.57
C ASP A 56 14.97 -2.73 1.98
N ALA A 57 13.93 -3.32 2.54
CA ALA A 57 13.31 -4.54 2.02
C ALA A 57 12.66 -4.33 0.65
N GLN A 58 12.19 -3.12 0.34
CA GLN A 58 11.68 -2.79 -1.00
C GLN A 58 12.80 -2.83 -2.08
N TRP A 59 14.05 -2.72 -1.67
CA TRP A 59 15.23 -2.77 -2.53
C TRP A 59 15.95 -4.10 -2.47
N ALA A 60 15.59 -4.98 -1.53
CA ALA A 60 16.23 -6.27 -1.36
C ALA A 60 15.82 -7.29 -2.42
N PRO A 61 16.69 -8.20 -2.83
CA PRO A 61 16.36 -9.30 -3.73
C PRO A 61 15.60 -10.41 -3.00
N ILE A 62 14.39 -10.08 -2.47
CA ILE A 62 13.56 -11.02 -1.70
C ILE A 62 12.87 -12.05 -2.60
N PHE A 63 12.78 -11.79 -3.89
CA PHE A 63 12.17 -12.67 -4.87
C PHE A 63 13.19 -13.34 -5.78
N PRO A 64 12.81 -14.47 -6.42
CA PRO A 64 13.69 -15.16 -7.37
C PRO A 64 14.27 -14.23 -8.44
N ARG A 65 15.41 -14.59 -9.00
CA ARG A 65 16.13 -13.82 -10.03
C ARG A 65 15.28 -13.29 -11.19
N ALA A 66 14.15 -13.92 -11.48
CA ALA A 66 13.19 -13.44 -12.47
C ALA A 66 12.63 -12.03 -12.15
N PHE A 67 12.54 -11.66 -10.89
CA PHE A 67 12.15 -10.32 -10.46
C PHE A 67 13.33 -9.33 -10.53
N SER A 68 14.53 -9.78 -10.19
CA SER A 68 15.74 -8.95 -10.24
C SER A 68 16.14 -8.54 -11.67
N SER A 69 15.77 -9.33 -12.68
CA SER A 69 16.08 -9.02 -14.08
C SER A 69 15.21 -7.91 -14.69
N VAL A 70 14.16 -7.49 -13.99
CA VAL A 70 13.22 -6.46 -14.44
C VAL A 70 13.53 -5.11 -13.82
N THR A 71 14.45 -5.06 -12.88
CA THR A 71 14.82 -3.83 -12.23
C THR A 71 15.53 -2.95 -13.23
N THR A 72 14.90 -1.87 -13.57
CA THR A 72 15.54 -0.78 -14.26
C THR A 72 16.61 -0.23 -13.34
N THR A 73 17.79 -0.02 -13.88
CA THR A 73 18.86 0.65 -13.18
C THR A 73 18.41 2.06 -12.79
N THR A 74 18.08 2.27 -11.54
CA THR A 74 17.83 3.59 -11.02
C THR A 74 19.15 4.26 -10.65
N ALA A 75 19.30 5.53 -11.01
CA ALA A 75 20.40 6.33 -10.51
C ALA A 75 20.33 6.34 -8.98
N GLY A 76 21.40 5.95 -8.31
CA GLY A 76 21.44 5.82 -6.85
C GLY A 76 21.07 4.44 -6.29
N GLN A 77 20.70 3.49 -7.13
CA GLN A 77 20.51 2.09 -6.73
C GLN A 77 21.82 1.30 -6.81
N GLU A 78 22.76 1.65 -6.01
CA GLU A 78 24.02 0.92 -5.91
C GLU A 78 23.87 -0.49 -5.33
N LYS A 79 22.70 -0.82 -4.78
CA LYS A 79 22.39 -2.12 -4.16
C LYS A 79 21.33 -2.95 -4.89
N GLY A 80 21.00 -2.62 -6.14
CA GLY A 80 20.53 -3.63 -7.11
C GLY A 80 19.08 -3.66 -7.31
N ASN A 81 18.06 -3.63 -6.74
CA ASN A 81 16.70 -3.93 -7.20
C ASN A 81 15.74 -2.75 -7.02
N GLY A 82 14.89 -2.48 -7.99
CA GLY A 82 13.87 -1.44 -7.89
C GLY A 82 12.86 -1.72 -6.79
N PRO A 83 12.12 -0.71 -6.34
CA PRO A 83 11.09 -0.90 -5.34
C PRO A 83 10.07 -1.91 -5.85
N LEU A 84 9.74 -2.84 -4.99
CA LEU A 84 8.95 -4.01 -5.32
C LEU A 84 7.53 -3.64 -5.75
N GLU A 85 6.88 -2.73 -5.03
CA GLU A 85 5.47 -2.38 -5.20
C GLU A 85 5.23 -0.88 -5.39
N ALA A 86 6.22 -0.03 -5.11
CA ALA A 86 6.09 1.44 -5.14
C ALA A 86 6.29 2.08 -6.52
N GLY A 87 6.62 1.31 -7.55
CA GLY A 87 7.03 1.83 -8.86
C GLY A 87 8.49 2.29 -8.89
N ASP A 88 9.01 2.44 -10.10
CA ASP A 88 10.40 2.85 -10.31
C ASP A 88 10.53 4.38 -10.28
N PRO A 89 11.16 4.98 -9.26
CA PRO A 89 11.37 6.41 -9.20
C PRO A 89 12.12 6.96 -10.42
N ASN A 90 13.12 6.21 -10.92
CA ASN A 90 13.86 6.63 -12.08
C ASN A 90 13.00 6.70 -13.35
N PHE A 91 12.01 5.81 -13.47
CA PHE A 91 11.07 5.85 -14.59
C PHE A 91 10.21 7.12 -14.57
N PHE A 92 9.63 7.46 -13.41
CA PHE A 92 8.71 8.59 -13.27
C PHE A 92 9.46 9.93 -13.18
N VAL A 93 10.51 10.01 -12.38
CA VAL A 93 11.23 11.26 -12.14
C VAL A 93 11.89 11.81 -13.41
N ARG A 94 12.49 10.95 -14.21
CA ARG A 94 13.04 11.36 -15.51
C ARG A 94 11.97 11.91 -16.47
N ARG A 95 10.71 11.64 -16.21
CA ARG A 95 9.55 12.12 -16.97
C ARG A 95 8.84 13.32 -16.33
N GLY A 96 9.48 13.96 -15.36
CA GLY A 96 8.96 15.17 -14.71
C GLY A 96 7.86 14.87 -13.70
N TYR A 97 8.12 13.94 -12.80
CA TYR A 97 7.37 13.70 -11.57
C TYR A 97 8.32 13.77 -10.38
N VAL A 98 7.82 14.19 -9.24
CA VAL A 98 8.45 13.86 -7.97
C VAL A 98 7.88 12.53 -7.49
N HIS A 99 8.71 11.62 -7.02
CA HIS A 99 8.27 10.36 -6.44
C HIS A 99 8.68 10.31 -4.97
N VAL A 100 7.70 10.22 -4.09
CA VAL A 100 7.88 10.12 -2.65
C VAL A 100 7.51 8.71 -2.22
N ILE A 101 8.40 8.04 -1.50
CA ILE A 101 8.15 6.72 -0.91
C ILE A 101 8.26 6.87 0.59
N ALA A 102 7.18 6.61 1.31
CA ALA A 102 7.09 6.86 2.74
C ALA A 102 6.60 5.64 3.53
N ASN A 103 7.17 5.46 4.71
CA ASN A 103 6.73 4.46 5.67
C ASN A 103 5.52 4.94 6.46
N ILE A 104 4.57 4.03 6.70
CA ILE A 104 3.44 4.22 7.62
C ILE A 104 3.97 4.36 9.05
N ARG A 105 3.27 5.12 9.90
CA ARG A 105 3.61 5.20 11.33
C ARG A 105 3.81 3.82 11.95
N GLY A 106 4.80 3.69 12.80
CA GLY A 106 5.10 2.42 13.47
C GLY A 106 5.66 1.33 12.58
N SER A 107 6.11 1.67 11.36
CA SER A 107 6.78 0.74 10.45
C SER A 107 8.07 1.33 9.91
N GLY A 108 9.01 0.47 9.51
CA GLY A 108 10.33 0.92 9.08
C GLY A 108 10.93 1.89 10.09
N GLU A 109 11.46 3.01 9.60
CA GLU A 109 12.02 4.06 10.44
C GLU A 109 10.98 5.05 11.01
N SER A 110 9.74 5.07 10.47
CA SER A 110 8.68 6.00 10.94
C SER A 110 8.36 5.81 12.41
N GLU A 111 8.18 6.91 13.13
CA GLU A 111 7.83 6.91 14.55
C GLU A 111 6.38 6.37 14.80
N GLY A 112 6.03 6.20 16.08
CA GLY A 112 4.68 5.81 16.51
C GLY A 112 4.43 4.30 16.52
N ASN A 113 3.15 3.91 16.61
CA ASN A 113 2.69 2.54 16.60
C ASN A 113 1.92 2.23 15.32
N TYR A 114 2.16 1.07 14.74
CA TYR A 114 1.48 0.60 13.54
C TYR A 114 0.00 0.33 13.84
N PRO A 115 -0.93 0.98 13.13
CA PRO A 115 -2.35 0.89 13.47
C PRO A 115 -3.09 -0.27 12.81
N PHE A 116 -2.40 -1.17 12.15
CA PHE A 116 -2.96 -2.31 11.43
C PHE A 116 -4.19 -1.93 10.60
N LEU A 117 -3.95 -1.17 9.53
CA LEU A 117 -4.97 -0.88 8.53
C LEU A 117 -6.19 -0.08 9.07
N ALA A 118 -6.00 0.68 10.13
CA ALA A 118 -7.04 1.49 10.74
C ALA A 118 -6.88 2.99 10.41
N ALA A 119 -7.83 3.80 10.85
CA ALA A 119 -7.94 5.22 10.51
C ALA A 119 -6.65 6.07 10.63
N PRO A 120 -5.75 5.90 11.62
CA PRO A 120 -4.54 6.70 11.70
C PRO A 120 -3.64 6.64 10.45
N GLU A 121 -3.58 5.48 9.76
CA GLU A 121 -2.81 5.38 8.51
C GLU A 121 -3.34 6.31 7.42
N ALA A 122 -4.65 6.33 7.25
CA ALA A 122 -5.29 7.15 6.24
C ALA A 122 -5.17 8.64 6.58
N GLN A 123 -5.27 8.99 7.86
CA GLN A 123 -5.09 10.37 8.34
C GLN A 123 -3.68 10.87 8.07
N ASP A 124 -2.68 10.08 8.42
CA ASP A 124 -1.29 10.40 8.09
C ASP A 124 -1.06 10.53 6.58
N GLY A 125 -1.63 9.63 5.78
CA GLY A 125 -1.56 9.71 4.33
C GLY A 125 -2.13 11.02 3.79
N CYS A 126 -3.24 11.52 4.37
CA CYS A 126 -3.79 12.83 4.02
C CYS A 126 -2.82 13.96 4.41
N GLU A 127 -2.27 13.92 5.62
CA GLU A 127 -1.33 14.95 6.08
C GLU A 127 -0.04 14.96 5.25
N LEU A 128 0.43 13.78 4.88
CA LEU A 128 1.60 13.62 4.01
C LEU A 128 1.34 14.18 2.60
N ILE A 129 0.17 13.93 2.01
CA ILE A 129 -0.22 14.54 0.73
C ILE A 129 -0.23 16.05 0.81
N GLU A 130 -0.82 16.62 1.87
CA GLU A 130 -0.85 18.06 2.08
C GLU A 130 0.54 18.65 2.36
N TRP A 131 1.43 17.90 3.01
CA TRP A 131 2.82 18.30 3.17
C TRP A 131 3.56 18.31 1.83
N ILE A 132 3.41 17.25 1.01
CA ILE A 132 3.98 17.15 -0.33
C ILE A 132 3.53 18.33 -1.21
N ALA A 133 2.24 18.63 -1.22
CA ALA A 133 1.67 19.68 -2.05
C ALA A 133 2.23 21.08 -1.73
N ARG A 134 2.68 21.31 -0.50
CA ARG A 134 3.28 22.59 -0.06
C ARG A 134 4.77 22.70 -0.34
N GLN A 135 5.42 21.64 -0.79
CA GLN A 135 6.86 21.69 -1.05
C GLN A 135 7.20 22.58 -2.25
N PRO A 136 8.36 23.27 -2.25
CA PRO A 136 8.73 24.19 -3.32
C PRO A 136 8.87 23.52 -4.69
N TRP A 137 9.11 22.24 -4.73
CA TRP A 137 9.25 21.43 -5.94
C TRP A 137 7.93 20.83 -6.44
N CYS A 138 6.83 20.90 -5.67
CA CYS A 138 5.53 20.37 -6.06
C CYS A 138 4.64 21.46 -6.71
N ASP A 139 3.91 21.08 -7.75
CA ASP A 139 2.93 21.96 -8.42
C ASP A 139 1.54 21.93 -7.75
N GLY A 140 1.37 21.15 -6.68
CA GLY A 140 0.11 20.99 -5.95
C GLY A 140 -0.76 19.82 -6.44
N ASN A 141 -0.34 19.09 -7.48
CA ASN A 141 -1.04 17.90 -7.94
C ASN A 141 -0.34 16.64 -7.39
N VAL A 142 -1.06 15.85 -6.60
CA VAL A 142 -0.53 14.61 -6.02
C VAL A 142 -1.39 13.44 -6.50
N GLY A 143 -0.74 12.39 -6.98
CA GLY A 143 -1.33 11.07 -7.21
C GLY A 143 -0.75 10.04 -6.26
N MET A 144 -1.44 8.94 -6.03
CA MET A 144 -0.88 7.80 -5.32
C MET A 144 -0.68 6.62 -6.26
N PHE A 145 0.39 5.87 -6.03
CA PHE A 145 0.78 4.72 -6.83
C PHE A 145 1.21 3.55 -5.95
N GLY A 146 0.88 2.37 -6.42
CA GLY A 146 1.42 1.11 -5.92
C GLY A 146 0.38 0.01 -5.86
N VAL A 147 0.87 -1.21 -5.70
CA VAL A 147 0.07 -2.43 -5.70
C VAL A 147 -0.05 -3.01 -4.29
N SER A 148 -0.97 -3.93 -4.06
CA SER A 148 -1.11 -4.65 -2.78
C SER A 148 -1.41 -3.70 -1.62
N TYR A 149 -0.57 -3.66 -0.59
CA TYR A 149 -0.75 -2.72 0.52
C TYR A 149 -0.72 -1.27 0.05
N PHE A 150 0.22 -0.91 -0.80
CA PHE A 150 0.27 0.41 -1.43
C PHE A 150 -1.02 0.73 -2.20
N GLY A 151 -1.62 -0.25 -2.88
CA GLY A 151 -2.89 -0.09 -3.59
C GLY A 151 -4.06 0.09 -2.62
N ARG A 152 -4.08 -0.70 -1.56
CA ARG A 152 -5.12 -0.66 -0.55
C ARG A 152 -5.19 0.68 0.18
N ILE A 153 -4.07 1.17 0.68
CA ILE A 153 -4.03 2.41 1.47
C ILE A 153 -4.52 3.63 0.68
N GLN A 154 -4.36 3.63 -0.64
CA GLN A 154 -4.85 4.71 -1.50
C GLN A 154 -6.37 4.90 -1.38
N HIS A 155 -7.14 3.81 -1.30
CA HIS A 155 -8.59 3.88 -1.13
C HIS A 155 -8.97 4.50 0.22
N PHE A 156 -8.28 4.13 1.29
CA PHE A 156 -8.52 4.68 2.63
C PHE A 156 -8.17 6.17 2.70
N VAL A 157 -7.05 6.57 2.12
CA VAL A 157 -6.67 7.99 2.03
C VAL A 157 -7.65 8.77 1.16
N ALA A 158 -8.04 8.23 0.01
CA ALA A 158 -9.01 8.87 -0.89
C ALA A 158 -10.38 9.05 -0.24
N SER A 159 -10.80 8.14 0.66
CA SER A 159 -12.07 8.26 1.38
C SER A 159 -12.11 9.46 2.34
N LEU A 160 -10.97 9.99 2.75
CA LEU A 160 -10.85 11.20 3.56
C LEU A 160 -10.75 12.49 2.73
N ARG A 161 -10.71 12.39 1.40
CA ARG A 161 -10.78 13.51 0.43
C ARG A 161 -9.70 14.60 0.64
N PRO A 162 -8.41 14.26 0.76
CA PRO A 162 -7.39 15.30 0.87
C PRO A 162 -7.40 16.18 -0.40
N PRO A 163 -7.41 17.53 -0.26
CA PRO A 163 -7.65 18.46 -1.38
C PRO A 163 -6.67 18.34 -2.55
N HIS A 164 -5.42 17.96 -2.26
CA HIS A 164 -4.38 17.86 -3.29
C HIS A 164 -4.24 16.46 -3.91
N LEU A 165 -4.98 15.45 -3.43
CA LEU A 165 -5.04 14.15 -4.09
C LEU A 165 -5.94 14.22 -5.33
N LYS A 166 -5.35 14.02 -6.52
CA LYS A 166 -6.05 14.16 -7.80
C LYS A 166 -6.48 12.84 -8.42
N CYS A 167 -5.74 11.78 -8.19
CA CYS A 167 -6.07 10.43 -8.69
C CYS A 167 -5.32 9.35 -7.91
N ILE A 168 -5.83 8.13 -7.99
CA ILE A 168 -5.16 6.94 -7.46
C ILE A 168 -4.92 5.90 -8.56
N PHE A 169 -3.80 5.18 -8.45
CA PHE A 169 -3.48 4.02 -9.28
C PHE A 169 -3.22 2.84 -8.34
N ALA A 170 -4.26 2.05 -8.09
CA ALA A 170 -4.38 1.11 -6.98
C ALA A 170 -4.77 -0.31 -7.41
N PRO A 171 -4.06 -0.94 -8.35
CA PRO A 171 -4.31 -2.34 -8.70
C PRO A 171 -3.88 -3.28 -7.56
N TRP A 172 -4.44 -4.50 -7.56
CA TRP A 172 -4.21 -5.53 -6.54
C TRP A 172 -4.46 -5.04 -5.11
N ALA A 173 -5.57 -4.34 -4.88
CA ALA A 173 -5.94 -3.83 -3.57
C ALA A 173 -7.03 -4.70 -2.92
N SER A 174 -6.77 -5.23 -1.73
CA SER A 174 -7.83 -5.70 -0.83
C SER A 174 -8.54 -4.49 -0.21
N THR A 175 -9.84 -4.48 -0.20
CA THR A 175 -10.65 -3.33 0.26
C THR A 175 -11.57 -3.66 1.43
N ASP A 176 -11.68 -4.92 1.75
CA ASP A 176 -12.28 -5.47 2.96
C ASP A 176 -11.32 -6.54 3.51
N GLN A 177 -10.61 -6.20 4.58
CA GLN A 177 -9.53 -7.06 5.06
C GLN A 177 -10.03 -8.41 5.58
N TYR A 178 -11.26 -8.44 6.10
CA TYR A 178 -11.89 -9.68 6.52
C TYR A 178 -12.19 -10.58 5.32
N ARG A 179 -12.98 -10.08 4.37
CA ARG A 179 -13.48 -10.87 3.23
C ARG A 179 -12.47 -11.13 2.14
N ASP A 180 -11.53 -10.21 1.92
CA ASP A 180 -10.58 -10.33 0.81
C ASP A 180 -9.33 -11.11 1.19
N ALA A 181 -8.86 -11.01 2.45
CA ALA A 181 -7.53 -11.46 2.81
C ALA A 181 -7.49 -12.52 3.92
N LEU A 182 -8.16 -12.27 5.04
CA LEU A 182 -7.92 -13.04 6.26
C LEU A 182 -9.01 -14.07 6.59
N TYR A 183 -10.28 -13.80 6.23
CA TYR A 183 -11.41 -14.67 6.54
C TYR A 183 -12.33 -14.83 5.33
N GLN A 184 -11.79 -15.30 4.21
CA GLN A 184 -12.59 -15.55 3.02
C GLN A 184 -13.61 -16.68 3.28
N GLY A 185 -14.88 -16.36 3.06
CA GLY A 185 -15.97 -17.28 3.40
C GLY A 185 -16.05 -17.63 4.89
N GLY A 186 -15.45 -16.81 5.77
CA GLY A 186 -15.40 -17.06 7.20
C GLY A 186 -14.28 -18.02 7.65
N ILE A 187 -13.39 -18.42 6.74
CA ILE A 187 -12.29 -19.35 7.00
C ILE A 187 -10.99 -18.57 7.15
N LEU A 188 -10.28 -18.76 8.26
CA LEU A 188 -9.00 -18.10 8.51
C LEU A 188 -7.93 -18.53 7.49
N ALA A 189 -7.38 -17.58 6.76
CA ALA A 189 -6.21 -17.75 5.91
C ALA A 189 -4.92 -17.78 6.78
N GLN A 190 -4.77 -18.80 7.58
CA GLN A 190 -3.77 -18.90 8.64
C GLN A 190 -2.32 -18.77 8.16
N ASN A 191 -1.98 -19.41 7.03
CA ASN A 191 -0.64 -19.31 6.46
C ASN A 191 -0.34 -17.86 6.07
N TRP A 192 -1.34 -17.18 5.50
CA TRP A 192 -1.22 -15.78 5.16
C TRP A 192 -1.09 -14.90 6.40
N ALA A 193 -1.92 -15.10 7.42
CA ALA A 193 -1.86 -14.32 8.66
C ALA A 193 -0.48 -14.37 9.32
N VAL A 194 0.16 -15.55 9.35
CA VAL A 194 1.49 -15.72 9.95
C VAL A 194 2.60 -15.23 9.02
N SER A 195 2.59 -15.62 7.74
CA SER A 195 3.68 -15.27 6.81
C SER A 195 3.71 -13.79 6.48
N TRP A 196 2.53 -13.17 6.31
CA TRP A 196 2.45 -11.73 6.06
C TRP A 196 2.85 -10.91 7.29
N SER A 197 2.43 -11.33 8.49
CA SER A 197 2.93 -10.71 9.73
C SER A 197 4.45 -10.77 9.82
N GLY A 198 5.06 -11.89 9.40
CA GLY A 198 6.52 -12.02 9.33
C GLY A 198 7.18 -11.09 8.31
N ALA A 199 6.49 -10.76 7.21
CA ALA A 199 6.98 -9.80 6.22
C ALA A 199 6.95 -8.34 6.71
N LEU A 200 6.22 -8.07 7.79
CA LEU A 200 6.16 -6.77 8.46
C LEU A 200 7.22 -6.70 9.60
N SER A 201 8.42 -7.18 9.38
CA SER A 201 9.44 -7.43 10.39
C SER A 201 9.81 -6.23 11.28
N ASN A 202 9.61 -5.01 10.78
CA ASN A 202 9.94 -3.76 11.47
C ASN A 202 8.71 -2.96 11.92
N ILE A 203 7.59 -3.61 12.25
CA ILE A 203 6.44 -2.92 12.81
C ILE A 203 6.45 -2.88 14.33
N ARG A 204 6.01 -1.77 14.88
CA ARG A 204 5.71 -1.59 16.30
C ARG A 204 4.20 -1.66 16.49
N TYR A 205 3.68 -2.86 16.71
CA TYR A 205 2.27 -3.11 16.90
C TYR A 205 1.92 -3.42 18.35
N GLN A 206 0.86 -2.77 18.84
CA GLN A 206 0.25 -3.04 20.12
C GLN A 206 -1.14 -3.61 19.90
N SER A 207 -1.43 -4.78 20.48
CA SER A 207 -2.73 -5.45 20.33
C SER A 207 -3.89 -4.54 20.71
N GLU A 208 -4.81 -4.32 19.79
CA GLU A 208 -6.04 -3.58 20.03
C GLU A 208 -6.96 -4.36 20.97
N SER A 209 -7.10 -5.66 20.74
CA SER A 209 -7.95 -6.52 21.60
C SER A 209 -7.43 -6.55 23.02
N ARG A 210 -6.11 -6.59 23.23
CA ARG A 210 -5.52 -6.56 24.56
C ARG A 210 -5.78 -5.25 25.29
N ARG A 211 -5.80 -4.13 24.54
CA ARG A 211 -6.10 -2.80 25.08
C ARG A 211 -7.60 -2.60 25.36
N ASP A 212 -8.44 -3.06 24.43
CA ASP A 212 -9.87 -2.71 24.41
C ASP A 212 -10.74 -3.71 25.22
N TRP A 213 -10.23 -4.92 25.49
CA TRP A 213 -10.93 -5.96 26.25
C TRP A 213 -10.51 -5.98 27.72
N SER A 214 -11.42 -6.40 28.59
CA SER A 214 -11.04 -6.74 29.96
C SER A 214 -10.13 -7.97 30.01
N ASP A 215 -9.36 -8.12 31.09
CA ASP A 215 -8.51 -9.31 31.30
C ASP A 215 -9.29 -10.62 31.24
N ALA A 216 -10.54 -10.63 31.70
CA ALA A 216 -11.40 -11.81 31.64
C ALA A 216 -11.79 -12.16 30.20
N GLN A 217 -12.14 -11.15 29.37
CA GLN A 217 -12.47 -11.32 27.96
C GLN A 217 -11.26 -11.83 27.18
N TRP A 218 -10.09 -11.20 27.38
CA TRP A 218 -8.85 -11.62 26.74
C TRP A 218 -8.49 -13.06 27.07
N LYS A 219 -8.44 -13.43 28.36
CA LYS A 219 -8.13 -14.79 28.82
C LYS A 219 -9.11 -15.81 28.27
N SER A 220 -10.41 -15.48 28.26
CA SER A 220 -11.43 -16.37 27.73
C SER A 220 -11.29 -16.59 26.23
N ALA A 221 -11.04 -15.52 25.43
CA ALA A 221 -10.84 -15.63 23.99
C ALA A 221 -9.57 -16.44 23.66
N LEU A 222 -8.48 -16.19 24.37
CA LEU A 222 -7.21 -16.91 24.22
C LEU A 222 -7.37 -18.40 24.55
N ALA A 223 -8.06 -18.72 25.64
CA ALA A 223 -8.31 -20.11 26.05
C ALA A 223 -9.17 -20.86 25.00
N ARG A 224 -10.19 -20.20 24.44
CA ARG A 224 -11.00 -20.77 23.34
C ARG A 224 -10.14 -21.05 22.12
N ALA A 225 -9.34 -20.08 21.68
CA ALA A 225 -8.48 -20.23 20.50
C ALA A 225 -7.43 -21.35 20.72
N LEU A 226 -6.78 -21.41 21.86
CA LEU A 226 -5.84 -22.48 22.18
C LEU A 226 -6.51 -23.86 22.34
N GLY A 227 -7.81 -23.88 22.64
CA GLY A 227 -8.63 -25.10 22.71
C GLY A 227 -9.15 -25.58 21.36
N ASP A 228 -9.19 -24.71 20.37
CA ASP A 228 -9.75 -24.97 19.05
C ASP A 228 -8.99 -26.06 18.30
N LYS A 229 -9.74 -27.04 17.72
CA LYS A 229 -9.13 -28.20 17.05
C LYS A 229 -8.48 -27.83 15.74
N ASP A 230 -9.09 -26.89 14.99
CA ASP A 230 -8.60 -26.49 13.69
C ASP A 230 -7.34 -25.62 13.85
N LEU A 231 -7.32 -24.70 14.82
CA LEU A 231 -6.13 -23.91 15.12
C LEU A 231 -4.97 -24.76 15.65
N LYS A 232 -5.26 -25.85 16.39
CA LYS A 232 -4.22 -26.80 16.85
C LYS A 232 -3.48 -27.49 15.72
N ALA A 233 -4.09 -27.61 14.55
CA ALA A 233 -3.42 -28.14 13.35
C ALA A 233 -2.34 -27.17 12.80
N HIS A 234 -2.22 -25.94 13.34
CA HIS A 234 -1.33 -24.90 12.86
C HIS A 234 -0.32 -24.47 13.94
N PRO A 235 0.84 -25.13 14.01
CA PRO A 235 1.81 -24.91 15.09
C PRO A 235 2.27 -23.46 15.24
N ALA A 236 2.43 -22.74 14.12
CA ALA A 236 2.87 -21.34 14.16
C ALA A 236 1.82 -20.41 14.77
N VAL A 237 0.53 -20.62 14.49
CA VAL A 237 -0.56 -19.88 15.13
C VAL A 237 -0.60 -20.18 16.63
N ILE A 238 -0.51 -21.44 16.99
CA ILE A 238 -0.50 -21.85 18.41
C ILE A 238 0.72 -21.28 19.16
N ALA A 239 1.89 -21.25 18.53
CA ALA A 239 3.09 -20.65 19.11
C ALA A 239 2.89 -19.15 19.38
N ALA A 240 2.32 -18.41 18.41
CA ALA A 240 1.99 -17.00 18.58
C ALA A 240 0.97 -16.76 19.71
N LEU A 241 -0.09 -17.59 19.79
CA LEU A 241 -1.10 -17.45 20.83
C LEU A 241 -0.58 -17.83 22.25
N LYS A 242 0.44 -18.67 22.36
CA LYS A 242 1.08 -18.99 23.66
C LYS A 242 1.94 -17.86 24.19
N ASN A 243 2.48 -17.03 23.30
CA ASN A 243 3.33 -15.89 23.63
C ASN A 243 2.79 -14.61 22.94
N PRO A 244 1.54 -14.19 23.23
CA PRO A 244 0.83 -13.19 22.43
C PRO A 244 1.42 -11.78 22.53
N ASP A 245 2.33 -11.52 23.47
CA ASP A 245 2.96 -10.22 23.68
C ASP A 245 4.38 -10.13 23.07
N GLU A 246 4.87 -11.20 22.44
CA GLU A 246 6.23 -11.26 21.89
C GLU A 246 6.29 -10.94 20.39
N GLY A 247 7.23 -10.08 20.01
CA GLY A 247 7.52 -9.78 18.59
C GLY A 247 6.29 -9.36 17.78
N LEU A 248 5.93 -10.13 16.76
CA LEU A 248 4.76 -9.90 15.90
C LEU A 248 3.52 -10.67 16.34
N ASN A 249 3.60 -11.45 17.39
CA ASN A 249 2.49 -12.25 17.90
C ASN A 249 1.25 -11.43 18.30
N PRO A 250 1.37 -10.17 18.80
CA PRO A 250 0.20 -9.34 19.07
C PRO A 250 -0.71 -9.15 17.86
N LEU A 251 -0.13 -9.01 16.65
CA LEU A 251 -0.90 -8.88 15.41
C LEU A 251 -1.59 -10.19 15.03
N VAL A 252 -0.88 -11.32 15.11
CA VAL A 252 -1.45 -12.65 14.87
C VAL A 252 -2.57 -12.95 15.86
N ALA A 253 -2.36 -12.61 17.14
CA ALA A 253 -3.37 -12.80 18.18
C ALA A 253 -4.64 -11.99 17.87
N ASP A 254 -4.52 -10.70 17.52
CA ASP A 254 -5.67 -9.89 17.17
C ASP A 254 -6.43 -10.43 15.96
N ILE A 255 -5.74 -10.90 14.93
CA ILE A 255 -6.37 -11.54 13.79
C ILE A 255 -7.16 -12.78 14.23
N VAL A 256 -6.54 -13.68 14.98
CA VAL A 256 -7.13 -14.98 15.35
C VAL A 256 -8.24 -14.84 16.41
N LEU A 257 -8.11 -13.88 17.33
CA LEU A 257 -9.10 -13.68 18.39
C LEU A 257 -10.33 -12.90 17.95
N ASN A 258 -10.32 -12.35 16.72
CA ASN A 258 -11.48 -11.68 16.09
C ASN A 258 -11.98 -12.48 14.86
N PRO A 259 -12.51 -13.71 15.04
CA PRO A 259 -12.85 -14.59 13.94
C PRO A 259 -14.14 -14.22 13.20
N LEU A 260 -14.94 -13.31 13.75
CA LEU A 260 -16.21 -12.88 13.18
C LEU A 260 -16.10 -11.49 12.57
N ASP A 261 -16.78 -11.29 11.44
CA ASP A 261 -16.95 -9.98 10.84
C ASP A 261 -17.71 -9.05 11.80
N GLY A 262 -17.08 -7.97 12.23
CA GLY A 262 -17.62 -7.07 13.24
C GLY A 262 -16.68 -5.89 13.53
N PRO A 263 -16.82 -5.23 14.71
CA PRO A 263 -16.20 -3.94 15.00
C PRO A 263 -14.68 -3.87 14.79
N PHE A 264 -13.96 -4.97 15.02
CA PHE A 264 -12.52 -5.05 14.75
C PHE A 264 -12.23 -4.92 13.23
N TRP A 265 -13.07 -5.54 12.39
CA TRP A 265 -12.89 -5.54 10.93
C TRP A 265 -13.58 -4.37 10.24
N ASP A 266 -14.63 -3.78 10.84
CA ASP A 266 -15.41 -2.69 10.22
C ASP A 266 -14.52 -1.47 9.92
N LYS A 267 -13.58 -1.15 10.79
CA LYS A 267 -12.61 -0.07 10.58
C LYS A 267 -11.52 -0.41 9.54
N ARG A 268 -11.53 -1.64 9.01
CA ARG A 268 -10.60 -2.17 8.00
C ARG A 268 -11.28 -2.43 6.65
N LYS A 269 -12.43 -1.81 6.45
CA LYS A 269 -13.20 -1.78 5.20
C LYS A 269 -13.14 -0.39 4.58
N VAL A 270 -13.01 -0.33 3.26
CA VAL A 270 -13.03 0.96 2.55
C VAL A 270 -14.41 1.59 2.58
N ALA A 271 -14.49 2.86 2.95
CA ALA A 271 -15.67 3.70 2.76
C ALA A 271 -15.62 4.30 1.34
N TYR A 272 -16.41 3.78 0.42
CA TYR A 272 -16.37 4.18 -0.99
C TYR A 272 -17.12 5.48 -1.29
N ASP A 273 -18.22 5.75 -0.59
CA ASP A 273 -19.10 6.88 -0.87
C ASP A 273 -18.40 8.25 -0.98
N PRO A 274 -17.37 8.55 -0.16
CA PRO A 274 -16.65 9.82 -0.29
C PRO A 274 -15.66 9.89 -1.45
N ILE A 275 -15.34 8.77 -2.12
CA ILE A 275 -14.30 8.70 -3.14
C ILE A 275 -14.88 9.15 -4.49
N GLU A 276 -14.55 10.37 -4.91
CA GLU A 276 -14.99 10.96 -6.17
C GLU A 276 -13.87 11.16 -7.17
N ILE A 277 -12.61 11.04 -6.73
CA ILE A 277 -11.44 11.22 -7.59
C ILE A 277 -11.27 10.03 -8.55
N PRO A 278 -10.59 10.25 -9.68
CA PRO A 278 -10.26 9.18 -10.62
C PRO A 278 -9.49 8.04 -9.98
N ALA A 279 -9.91 6.81 -10.25
CA ALA A 279 -9.31 5.60 -9.71
C ALA A 279 -9.02 4.56 -10.79
N TYR A 280 -7.74 4.16 -10.91
CA TYR A 280 -7.34 3.00 -11.69
C TYR A 280 -7.22 1.81 -10.75
N ILE A 281 -8.03 0.79 -10.99
CA ILE A 281 -8.10 -0.42 -10.16
C ILE A 281 -7.81 -1.65 -10.99
N GLY A 282 -7.56 -2.78 -10.34
CA GLY A 282 -7.32 -4.01 -11.08
C GLY A 282 -6.80 -5.15 -10.24
N GLY A 283 -6.46 -6.21 -10.93
CA GLY A 283 -5.93 -7.43 -10.34
C GLY A 283 -5.61 -8.45 -11.41
N ASP A 284 -5.32 -9.65 -11.00
CA ASP A 284 -5.14 -10.78 -11.88
C ASP A 284 -5.86 -12.04 -11.37
N TRP A 285 -6.05 -12.99 -12.27
CA TRP A 285 -6.72 -14.24 -11.97
C TRP A 285 -5.90 -15.17 -11.07
N GLY A 286 -4.59 -14.96 -10.95
CA GLY A 286 -3.69 -15.80 -10.16
C GLY A 286 -3.74 -15.53 -8.66
N ILE A 287 -4.12 -14.31 -8.26
CA ILE A 287 -4.23 -13.91 -6.84
C ILE A 287 -5.70 -13.53 -6.52
N TYR A 288 -6.62 -14.35 -6.96
CA TYR A 288 -8.04 -14.13 -6.71
C TYR A 288 -8.38 -14.13 -5.21
N GLY A 289 -7.66 -14.92 -4.43
CA GLY A 289 -7.93 -15.13 -3.01
C GLY A 289 -7.38 -14.04 -2.09
N LEU A 290 -6.77 -12.98 -2.60
CA LEU A 290 -6.23 -11.87 -1.78
C LEU A 290 -6.67 -10.50 -2.31
N HIS A 291 -6.59 -10.25 -3.60
CA HIS A 291 -6.77 -8.92 -4.17
C HIS A 291 -7.96 -8.79 -5.12
N LEU A 292 -8.25 -9.84 -5.89
CA LEU A 292 -9.23 -9.75 -6.97
C LEU A 292 -10.65 -9.39 -6.50
N PRO A 293 -11.17 -9.92 -5.37
CA PRO A 293 -12.48 -9.51 -4.86
C PRO A 293 -12.56 -8.02 -4.56
N GLY A 294 -11.46 -7.42 -4.04
CA GLY A 294 -11.37 -5.99 -3.79
C GLY A 294 -11.45 -5.16 -5.08
N ALA A 295 -10.88 -5.63 -6.19
CA ALA A 295 -10.97 -4.93 -7.48
C ALA A 295 -12.43 -4.84 -7.97
N PHE A 296 -13.18 -5.95 -7.92
CA PHE A 296 -14.59 -5.96 -8.30
C PHE A 296 -15.45 -5.11 -7.35
N ARG A 297 -15.23 -5.21 -6.04
CA ARG A 297 -15.92 -4.37 -5.05
C ARG A 297 -15.63 -2.89 -5.30
N SER A 298 -14.40 -2.52 -5.60
CA SER A 298 -14.06 -1.14 -5.98
C SER A 298 -14.76 -0.71 -7.25
N TRP A 299 -14.83 -1.58 -8.26
CA TRP A 299 -15.54 -1.26 -9.51
C TRP A 299 -17.02 -0.98 -9.27
N GLU A 300 -17.68 -1.78 -8.46
CA GLU A 300 -19.09 -1.64 -8.17
C GLU A 300 -19.43 -0.38 -7.36
N ASN A 301 -18.55 0.02 -6.44
CA ASN A 301 -18.86 1.04 -5.45
C ASN A 301 -18.22 2.42 -5.70
N LEU A 302 -17.13 2.53 -6.44
CA LEU A 302 -16.54 3.83 -6.80
C LEU A 302 -17.47 4.59 -7.73
N ARG A 303 -17.68 5.88 -7.47
CA ARG A 303 -18.59 6.76 -8.24
C ARG A 303 -17.86 7.67 -9.20
N GLY A 304 -16.60 8.01 -8.92
CA GLY A 304 -15.77 8.86 -9.78
C GLY A 304 -15.36 8.20 -11.10
N PRO A 305 -14.63 8.90 -11.95
CA PRO A 305 -14.03 8.32 -13.14
C PRO A 305 -13.17 7.12 -12.76
N LYS A 306 -13.40 5.99 -13.41
CA LYS A 306 -12.70 4.76 -13.05
C LYS A 306 -12.31 3.93 -14.25
N LYS A 307 -11.19 3.23 -14.12
CA LYS A 307 -10.73 2.24 -15.09
C LYS A 307 -10.31 0.98 -14.36
N MET A 308 -10.60 -0.17 -14.94
CA MET A 308 -10.24 -1.46 -14.36
C MET A 308 -9.48 -2.30 -15.38
N MET A 309 -8.44 -2.96 -14.91
CA MET A 309 -7.70 -3.98 -15.65
C MET A 309 -7.69 -5.29 -14.85
N ILE A 310 -8.15 -6.36 -15.46
CA ILE A 310 -7.97 -7.72 -14.93
C ILE A 310 -7.11 -8.48 -15.93
N GLY A 311 -5.96 -8.93 -15.48
CA GLY A 311 -4.95 -9.56 -16.32
C GLY A 311 -4.72 -11.04 -16.05
N PRO A 312 -3.80 -11.65 -16.80
CA PRO A 312 -3.26 -12.95 -16.45
C PRO A 312 -2.48 -12.89 -15.14
N ALA A 313 -2.12 -14.01 -14.58
CA ALA A 313 -1.30 -14.12 -13.37
C ALA A 313 0.07 -13.48 -13.59
N ALA A 314 0.21 -12.21 -13.24
CA ALA A 314 1.38 -11.39 -13.51
C ALA A 314 1.99 -10.77 -12.24
N TYR A 315 1.25 -10.77 -11.14
CA TYR A 315 1.68 -10.10 -9.91
C TYR A 315 3.02 -10.60 -9.37
N LEU A 316 3.17 -11.91 -9.25
CA LEU A 316 4.40 -12.52 -8.73
C LEU A 316 5.56 -12.49 -9.71
N GLU A 317 5.29 -12.26 -11.00
CA GLU A 317 6.34 -12.23 -12.01
C GLU A 317 6.92 -10.83 -12.19
N ARG A 318 6.06 -9.82 -12.34
CA ARG A 318 6.47 -8.44 -12.67
C ARG A 318 5.42 -7.41 -12.23
N PRO A 319 5.13 -7.26 -10.94
CA PRO A 319 3.94 -6.55 -10.48
C PRO A 319 3.91 -5.08 -10.91
N VAL A 320 5.05 -4.43 -10.96
CA VAL A 320 5.11 -2.98 -11.22
C VAL A 320 5.57 -2.66 -12.64
N TYR A 321 6.46 -3.46 -13.19
CA TYR A 321 7.03 -3.20 -14.52
C TYR A 321 6.00 -3.21 -15.64
N GLN A 322 5.08 -4.16 -15.62
CA GLN A 322 4.01 -4.25 -16.62
C GLN A 322 3.08 -3.05 -16.60
N LEU A 323 3.00 -2.36 -15.47
CA LEU A 323 2.12 -1.22 -15.27
C LEU A 323 2.80 0.13 -15.46
N GLN A 324 4.11 0.18 -15.69
CA GLN A 324 4.83 1.46 -15.78
C GLN A 324 4.27 2.41 -16.84
N TYR A 325 4.07 1.93 -18.06
CA TYR A 325 3.54 2.78 -19.14
C TYR A 325 2.04 3.06 -18.99
N GLU A 326 1.28 2.12 -18.49
CA GLU A 326 -0.15 2.32 -18.22
C GLU A 326 -0.36 3.34 -17.10
N SER A 327 0.42 3.24 -16.01
CA SER A 327 0.39 4.24 -14.94
C SER A 327 0.93 5.60 -15.38
N LEU A 328 1.95 5.65 -16.25
CA LEU A 328 2.41 6.91 -16.84
C LEU A 328 1.30 7.60 -17.63
N ARG A 329 0.59 6.87 -18.49
CA ARG A 329 -0.56 7.40 -19.24
C ARG A 329 -1.64 7.93 -18.30
N TRP A 330 -1.89 7.22 -17.19
CA TRP A 330 -2.85 7.61 -16.16
C TRP A 330 -2.44 8.92 -15.48
N PHE A 331 -1.22 9.03 -15.01
CA PHE A 331 -0.72 10.22 -14.33
C PHE A 331 -0.53 11.39 -15.30
N ASP A 332 -0.05 11.17 -16.50
CA ASP A 332 0.05 12.23 -17.52
C ASP A 332 -1.33 12.82 -17.83
N HIS A 333 -2.39 12.00 -17.87
CA HIS A 333 -3.75 12.46 -18.06
C HIS A 333 -4.26 13.28 -16.88
N TRP A 334 -4.22 12.70 -15.67
CA TRP A 334 -4.88 13.28 -14.50
C TRP A 334 -4.05 14.33 -13.76
N LEU A 335 -2.73 14.27 -13.79
CA LEU A 335 -1.85 15.21 -13.10
C LEU A 335 -1.28 16.28 -14.02
N LYS A 336 -1.14 16.00 -15.33
CA LYS A 336 -0.57 16.95 -16.31
C LYS A 336 -1.56 17.42 -17.36
N GLY A 337 -2.78 16.91 -17.40
CA GLY A 337 -3.81 17.27 -18.35
C GLY A 337 -3.52 16.84 -19.81
N MET A 338 -2.67 15.82 -20.01
CA MET A 338 -2.30 15.35 -21.33
C MET A 338 -3.38 14.42 -21.92
N ASP A 339 -3.63 14.51 -23.22
CA ASP A 339 -4.43 13.49 -23.92
C ASP A 339 -3.59 12.24 -24.17
N THR A 340 -3.70 11.29 -23.28
CA THR A 340 -3.00 10.00 -23.37
C THR A 340 -3.90 8.87 -23.88
N GLY A 341 -5.17 9.14 -24.13
CA GLY A 341 -6.16 8.14 -24.52
C GLY A 341 -6.36 7.03 -23.49
N ILE A 342 -6.10 7.31 -22.23
CA ILE A 342 -6.23 6.33 -21.15
C ILE A 342 -7.69 6.11 -20.76
N MET A 343 -8.54 7.12 -20.98
CA MET A 343 -9.98 7.09 -20.71
C MET A 343 -10.77 6.90 -21.99
#